data_4205a3ef9b4c469efcaca943e0290abb
#
_entry.id   4205a3ef9b4c469efcaca943e0290abb
#
_cell.length_a   1.000
_cell.length_b   1.000
_cell.length_c   1.000
_cell.angle_alpha   90.00
_cell.angle_beta   90.00
_cell.angle_gamma   90.00
#
_symmetry.space_group_name_H-M   'P 1'
#
loop_
_entity.id
_entity.type
_entity.pdbx_description
1 polymer ?
#
loop_
_entity_poly.entity_id
_entity_poly.type
_entity_poly.pdbx_seq_one_letter_code
_entity_poly.pdbx_strand_id
1 'polypeptide(L)'
;MSAIPSRTRKAQSKRLQANEVRALIPDFPFDYGAFLAQANKQPLGSVDPSHYGKQVLVVGAGIAGLTAAYEAMRMGLHPVVVDANGRVGGRLYSKVVGAENSQSSVICELGAMRFPLSGKALYHYFEKVGMADNSTDFPNPGTAAALSTVVDYHGEKDYYEEGTGDFPRPDKFTEIENNFFDVFLQQHPIRFTEMERAMSVGTVDQALIKTIWNTILQVHDWDNLSFHAAMVEEAEWSAEAINLFGQIGFGTGGWNTDYPNSFLEVLRVLYTGLDTNHRLMYDGASALPTRLWNSSPSTFGDAMAHWPAGTTVEGRSKAIFANPLRQEVRHIIRQADDQFLVHFHDLDTGEEQVLQFSSVVYTPHVRILDKLRYMGGPQLFTEMNALLSKAQWEAVMYTHYMQSAKIFAGTREAFWKTRGEDGKQLMSITLSDRLTRGTYLVDYGQSTGTYKGSGMFLSYTWNDDSLKFLGDRAAPVPGHVELCTTLLDVVYPGLDVASRFATQDPFVELNWEDQPHFLGAFKMNLPGQYEYQRLLFSQFMEGVGGASPYGFILAGDDVSWTGGWAEGAVTTALNAVDKLAVQYGGSSTNGPISQWEALKPIELAAGPKKMPPHEAAPYPRGNLMKEQIKR
;
A
#
# COMPACT_ATOMS: atom_id res chain seq x y z
N MET A 1 9.73 -31.19 -29.78
CA MET A 1 10.04 -29.96 -29.09
C MET A 1 10.36 -28.90 -30.14
N SER A 2 9.37 -28.11 -30.55
CA SER A 2 9.56 -27.07 -31.55
C SER A 2 9.89 -25.76 -30.82
N ALA A 3 11.00 -25.15 -31.23
CA ALA A 3 11.46 -23.87 -30.71
C ALA A 3 10.38 -22.79 -30.83
N ILE A 4 9.94 -22.22 -29.73
CA ILE A 4 9.05 -21.06 -29.67
C ILE A 4 9.80 -19.88 -30.26
N PRO A 5 9.22 -19.16 -31.25
CA PRO A 5 9.93 -18.10 -31.96
C PRO A 5 10.24 -16.89 -31.05
N SER A 6 11.41 -16.28 -31.26
CA SER A 6 11.96 -15.08 -30.59
C SER A 6 11.06 -13.80 -30.62
N ARG A 7 9.77 -13.93 -30.90
CA ARG A 7 8.81 -12.82 -30.92
C ARG A 7 8.42 -12.31 -29.53
N THR A 8 8.59 -13.12 -28.48
CA THR A 8 8.18 -12.80 -27.11
C THR A 8 9.12 -11.79 -26.43
N ARG A 9 10.41 -11.78 -26.74
CA ARG A 9 11.36 -10.77 -26.21
C ARG A 9 11.01 -9.32 -26.64
N LYS A 10 10.31 -9.14 -27.79
CA LYS A 10 9.86 -7.82 -28.25
C LYS A 10 8.56 -7.33 -27.60
N ALA A 11 7.76 -8.21 -27.00
CA ALA A 11 6.55 -7.83 -26.29
C ALA A 11 6.87 -7.29 -24.88
N GLN A 12 7.81 -7.90 -24.16
CA GLN A 12 8.28 -7.39 -22.85
C GLN A 12 9.04 -6.05 -22.97
N SER A 13 9.82 -5.84 -24.05
CA SER A 13 10.49 -4.55 -24.29
C SER A 13 9.54 -3.42 -24.70
N LYS A 14 8.24 -3.73 -24.85
CA LYS A 14 7.17 -2.78 -25.19
C LYS A 14 6.12 -2.64 -24.09
N ARG A 15 6.34 -3.12 -22.87
CA ARG A 15 5.58 -2.57 -21.75
C ARG A 15 5.78 -1.06 -21.80
N LEU A 16 4.68 -0.33 -21.95
CA LEU A 16 4.71 1.14 -22.02
C LEU A 16 5.59 1.66 -20.89
N GLN A 17 6.47 2.60 -21.22
CA GLN A 17 7.30 3.22 -20.16
C GLN A 17 6.35 3.77 -19.10
N ALA A 18 6.73 3.72 -17.82
CA ALA A 18 5.88 4.15 -16.71
C ALA A 18 5.30 5.56 -16.85
N ASN A 19 5.93 6.41 -17.69
CA ASN A 19 5.42 7.73 -18.04
C ASN A 19 4.22 7.69 -19.01
N GLU A 20 3.95 6.55 -19.65
CA GLU A 20 2.91 6.34 -20.63
C GLU A 20 1.66 5.65 -20.06
N VAL A 21 1.76 5.06 -18.87
CA VAL A 21 0.66 4.39 -18.17
C VAL A 21 0.24 5.23 -16.96
N ARG A 22 -1.05 5.37 -16.77
CA ARG A 22 -1.65 5.95 -15.56
C ARG A 22 -2.21 4.83 -14.69
N ALA A 23 -2.07 4.93 -13.38
CA ALA A 23 -2.69 4.00 -12.43
C ALA A 23 -4.21 4.25 -12.34
N LEU A 24 -4.91 4.05 -13.46
CA LEU A 24 -6.37 4.12 -13.50
C LEU A 24 -6.94 2.82 -12.96
N ILE A 25 -7.62 2.91 -11.85
CA ILE A 25 -8.21 1.74 -11.20
C ILE A 25 -9.43 1.27 -12.01
N PRO A 26 -9.48 0.01 -12.50
CA PRO A 26 -10.56 -0.45 -13.36
C PRO A 26 -11.95 -0.33 -12.73
N ASP A 27 -12.02 -0.48 -11.43
CA ASP A 27 -13.26 -0.35 -10.65
C ASP A 27 -13.82 1.08 -10.70
N PHE A 28 -12.94 2.07 -10.59
CA PHE A 28 -13.27 3.49 -10.67
C PHE A 28 -12.17 4.22 -11.44
N PRO A 29 -12.22 4.22 -12.79
CA PRO A 29 -11.14 4.73 -13.64
C PRO A 29 -11.10 6.26 -13.70
N PHE A 30 -11.10 6.91 -12.55
CA PHE A 30 -10.95 8.35 -12.42
C PHE A 30 -9.47 8.75 -12.48
N ASP A 31 -9.15 9.77 -13.29
CA ASP A 31 -7.79 10.26 -13.45
C ASP A 31 -7.43 11.29 -12.37
N TYR A 32 -7.00 10.81 -11.20
CA TYR A 32 -6.58 11.67 -10.09
C TYR A 32 -5.37 12.54 -10.43
N GLY A 33 -4.46 12.05 -11.28
CA GLY A 33 -3.32 12.83 -11.75
C GLY A 33 -3.75 14.04 -12.57
N ALA A 34 -4.70 13.87 -13.49
CA ALA A 34 -5.26 14.97 -14.26
C ALA A 34 -6.07 15.93 -13.37
N PHE A 35 -6.84 15.42 -12.42
CA PHE A 35 -7.58 16.24 -11.44
C PHE A 35 -6.66 17.15 -10.64
N LEU A 36 -5.55 16.63 -10.13
CA LEU A 36 -4.54 17.41 -9.41
C LEU A 36 -3.84 18.44 -10.32
N ALA A 37 -3.52 18.05 -11.56
CA ALA A 37 -2.84 18.93 -12.51
C ALA A 37 -3.73 20.13 -12.93
N GLN A 38 -5.04 19.92 -13.08
CA GLN A 38 -5.99 21.02 -13.41
C GLN A 38 -6.04 22.11 -12.37
N ALA A 39 -5.86 21.78 -11.09
CA ALA A 39 -5.89 22.76 -10.01
C ALA A 39 -4.75 23.78 -10.10
N ASN A 40 -3.60 23.43 -10.70
CA ASN A 40 -2.48 24.32 -11.03
C ASN A 40 -2.20 25.34 -9.90
N LYS A 41 -1.84 24.85 -8.72
CA LYS A 41 -1.58 25.65 -7.50
C LYS A 41 -2.82 26.23 -6.81
N GLN A 42 -3.99 26.24 -7.42
CA GLN A 42 -5.24 26.61 -6.75
C GLN A 42 -5.75 25.46 -5.88
N PRO A 43 -6.61 25.73 -4.88
CA PRO A 43 -7.32 24.67 -4.14
C PRO A 43 -8.07 23.76 -5.09
N LEU A 44 -8.14 22.46 -4.76
CA LEU A 44 -8.83 21.43 -5.56
C LEU A 44 -10.33 21.67 -5.69
N GLY A 45 -10.90 22.36 -4.71
CA GLY A 45 -12.29 22.75 -4.67
C GLY A 45 -12.48 24.07 -3.93
N SER A 46 -13.72 24.50 -3.82
CA SER A 46 -14.13 25.63 -3.02
C SER A 46 -15.13 25.19 -1.95
N VAL A 47 -15.27 26.00 -0.91
CA VAL A 47 -16.37 25.92 0.06
C VAL A 47 -17.06 27.28 0.09
N ASP A 48 -18.32 27.35 0.54
CA ASP A 48 -18.98 28.63 0.75
C ASP A 48 -18.18 29.44 1.78
N PRO A 49 -17.88 30.73 1.55
CA PRO A 49 -17.10 31.56 2.47
C PRO A 49 -17.65 31.64 3.89
N SER A 50 -18.95 31.40 4.09
CA SER A 50 -19.56 31.31 5.43
C SER A 50 -19.04 30.13 6.26
N HIS A 51 -18.39 29.16 5.62
CA HIS A 51 -17.78 27.98 6.25
C HIS A 51 -16.26 28.12 6.43
N TYR A 52 -15.63 29.22 6.06
CA TYR A 52 -14.21 29.43 6.33
C TYR A 52 -13.90 29.31 7.82
N GLY A 53 -12.85 28.59 8.13
CA GLY A 53 -12.46 28.28 9.51
C GLY A 53 -13.29 27.19 10.20
N LYS A 54 -14.28 26.57 9.51
CA LYS A 54 -15.04 25.44 10.06
C LYS A 54 -14.12 24.26 10.32
N GLN A 55 -14.20 23.71 11.54
CA GLN A 55 -13.36 22.59 11.96
C GLN A 55 -13.78 21.29 11.29
N VAL A 56 -12.80 20.55 10.79
CA VAL A 56 -12.91 19.19 10.26
C VAL A 56 -11.94 18.32 11.03
N LEU A 57 -12.45 17.34 11.76
CA LEU A 57 -11.60 16.36 12.43
C LEU A 57 -11.01 15.39 11.39
N VAL A 58 -9.71 15.20 11.44
CA VAL A 58 -9.00 14.15 10.67
C VAL A 58 -8.35 13.20 11.65
N VAL A 59 -8.86 11.99 11.71
CA VAL A 59 -8.30 10.93 12.56
C VAL A 59 -7.24 10.19 11.77
N GLY A 60 -6.01 10.23 12.28
CA GLY A 60 -4.83 9.63 11.66
C GLY A 60 -3.96 10.65 10.90
N ALA A 61 -2.68 10.74 11.28
CA ALA A 61 -1.67 11.58 10.62
C ALA A 61 -0.83 10.79 9.59
N GLY A 62 -1.41 9.75 8.98
CA GLY A 62 -0.86 9.06 7.81
C GLY A 62 -0.98 9.90 6.54
N ILE A 63 -0.48 9.38 5.41
CA ILE A 63 -0.51 10.13 4.14
C ILE A 63 -1.94 10.45 3.69
N ALA A 64 -2.93 9.58 3.93
CA ALA A 64 -4.33 9.86 3.63
C ALA A 64 -4.84 11.06 4.44
N GLY A 65 -4.67 11.03 5.78
CA GLY A 65 -5.14 12.10 6.65
C GLY A 65 -4.45 13.43 6.35
N LEU A 66 -3.13 13.42 6.12
CA LEU A 66 -2.39 14.65 5.85
C LEU A 66 -2.67 15.23 4.45
N THR A 67 -2.93 14.40 3.45
CA THR A 67 -3.43 14.85 2.14
C THR A 67 -4.80 15.51 2.29
N ALA A 68 -5.74 14.86 2.98
CA ALA A 68 -7.08 15.42 3.22
C ALA A 68 -7.01 16.74 4.00
N ALA A 69 -6.20 16.79 5.07
CA ALA A 69 -6.04 17.99 5.90
C ALA A 69 -5.39 19.14 5.14
N TYR A 70 -4.34 18.87 4.36
CA TYR A 70 -3.63 19.85 3.55
C TYR A 70 -4.58 20.50 2.53
N GLU A 71 -5.32 19.71 1.78
CA GLU A 71 -6.23 20.23 0.75
C GLU A 71 -7.47 20.89 1.37
N ALA A 72 -8.01 20.35 2.48
CA ALA A 72 -9.11 21.01 3.22
C ALA A 72 -8.69 22.39 3.74
N MET A 73 -7.45 22.54 4.25
CA MET A 73 -6.90 23.82 4.68
C MET A 73 -6.78 24.79 3.51
N ARG A 74 -6.35 24.32 2.34
CA ARG A 74 -6.27 25.15 1.12
C ARG A 74 -7.64 25.69 0.70
N MET A 75 -8.72 24.92 0.90
CA MET A 75 -10.10 25.36 0.64
C MET A 75 -10.65 26.33 1.69
N GLY A 76 -9.90 26.62 2.77
CA GLY A 76 -10.29 27.53 3.83
C GLY A 76 -10.91 26.87 5.06
N LEU A 77 -11.01 25.53 5.11
CA LEU A 77 -11.44 24.79 6.30
C LEU A 77 -10.34 24.76 7.37
N HIS A 78 -10.70 24.44 8.61
CA HIS A 78 -9.77 24.26 9.73
C HIS A 78 -9.56 22.76 10.01
N PRO A 79 -8.55 22.10 9.44
CA PRO A 79 -8.27 20.72 9.76
C PRO A 79 -7.74 20.60 11.19
N VAL A 80 -8.28 19.64 11.92
CA VAL A 80 -7.83 19.22 13.26
C VAL A 80 -7.37 17.77 13.13
N VAL A 81 -6.08 17.58 12.90
CA VAL A 81 -5.50 16.23 12.76
C VAL A 81 -5.08 15.70 14.12
N VAL A 82 -5.43 14.46 14.41
CA VAL A 82 -5.01 13.74 15.63
C VAL A 82 -4.45 12.36 15.27
N ASP A 83 -3.46 11.91 16.04
CA ASP A 83 -2.89 10.57 15.89
C ASP A 83 -2.44 10.01 17.26
N ALA A 84 -2.53 8.70 17.42
CA ALA A 84 -2.13 8.04 18.67
C ALA A 84 -0.64 7.68 18.73
N ASN A 85 0.11 7.72 17.62
CA ASN A 85 1.47 7.16 17.55
C ASN A 85 2.61 8.11 17.94
N GLY A 86 2.34 9.37 18.23
CA GLY A 86 3.39 10.37 18.52
C GLY A 86 4.23 10.77 17.30
N ARG A 87 3.86 10.36 16.11
CA ARG A 87 4.55 10.68 14.85
C ARG A 87 3.57 10.79 13.68
N VAL A 88 3.97 11.52 12.66
CA VAL A 88 3.27 11.55 11.37
C VAL A 88 3.76 10.42 10.46
N GLY A 89 3.00 10.16 9.39
CA GLY A 89 3.37 9.24 8.31
C GLY A 89 2.65 7.90 8.31
N GLY A 90 2.20 7.43 9.48
CA GLY A 90 1.55 6.13 9.55
C GLY A 90 2.47 5.01 9.04
N ARG A 91 2.07 4.33 7.94
CA ARG A 91 2.85 3.28 7.26
C ARG A 91 3.85 3.80 6.21
N LEU A 92 3.94 5.08 5.97
CA LEU A 92 5.15 5.71 5.44
C LEU A 92 6.07 5.95 6.63
N TYR A 93 6.92 4.97 6.92
CA TYR A 93 7.74 4.97 8.13
C TYR A 93 9.19 4.65 7.80
N SER A 94 10.00 5.68 7.85
CA SER A 94 11.45 5.63 7.63
C SER A 94 12.17 5.84 8.96
N LYS A 95 13.22 5.08 9.19
CA LYS A 95 14.08 5.22 10.38
C LYS A 95 15.54 5.32 9.96
N VAL A 96 16.28 6.24 10.57
CA VAL A 96 17.72 6.34 10.40
C VAL A 96 18.39 5.20 11.16
N VAL A 97 19.31 4.51 10.50
CA VAL A 97 20.13 3.43 11.05
C VAL A 97 21.58 3.88 11.03
N GLY A 98 22.26 3.79 12.18
CA GLY A 98 23.54 4.39 12.45
C GLY A 98 23.41 5.72 13.20
N ALA A 99 24.51 6.51 13.26
CA ALA A 99 24.51 7.77 13.98
C ALA A 99 23.64 8.83 13.30
N GLU A 100 22.78 9.51 14.06
CA GLU A 100 22.02 10.66 13.56
C GLU A 100 22.96 11.74 12.97
N ASN A 101 22.51 12.36 11.89
CA ASN A 101 23.26 13.40 11.15
C ASN A 101 24.62 12.96 10.60
N SER A 102 24.88 11.66 10.47
CA SER A 102 26.07 11.11 9.85
C SER A 102 25.83 10.73 8.38
N GLN A 103 26.77 11.09 7.51
CA GLN A 103 26.74 10.67 6.10
C GLN A 103 26.88 9.15 5.92
N SER A 104 27.49 8.45 6.88
CA SER A 104 27.62 6.98 6.85
C SER A 104 26.33 6.24 7.24
N SER A 105 25.33 6.95 7.76
CA SER A 105 24.05 6.37 8.14
C SER A 105 23.14 6.19 6.93
N VAL A 106 22.22 5.28 7.04
CA VAL A 106 21.27 4.90 5.99
C VAL A 106 19.84 5.01 6.51
N ILE A 107 18.88 5.26 5.61
CA ILE A 107 17.47 5.22 5.93
C ILE A 107 16.94 3.81 5.67
N CYS A 108 16.27 3.22 6.66
CA CYS A 108 15.49 2.02 6.53
C CYS A 108 14.01 2.35 6.33
N GLU A 109 13.41 1.86 5.28
CA GLU A 109 11.97 1.92 5.04
C GLU A 109 11.26 0.77 5.75
N LEU A 110 10.73 1.02 6.94
CA LEU A 110 10.01 0.04 7.73
C LEU A 110 8.58 -0.22 7.22
N GLY A 111 7.99 0.77 6.54
CA GLY A 111 6.71 0.67 5.86
C GLY A 111 6.84 0.54 4.35
N ALA A 112 6.11 1.36 3.59
CA ALA A 112 6.21 1.41 2.14
C ALA A 112 7.63 1.80 1.70
N MET A 113 8.18 1.07 0.74
CA MET A 113 9.56 1.27 0.26
C MET A 113 9.64 1.38 -1.26
N ARG A 114 8.59 1.02 -1.98
CA ARG A 114 8.51 1.02 -3.45
C ARG A 114 7.45 1.99 -3.89
N PHE A 115 7.82 2.97 -4.71
CA PHE A 115 6.94 4.03 -5.19
C PHE A 115 6.86 3.98 -6.70
N PRO A 116 5.81 3.36 -7.28
CA PRO A 116 5.67 3.20 -8.72
C PRO A 116 5.40 4.53 -9.43
N LEU A 117 6.07 4.76 -10.55
CA LEU A 117 5.92 5.98 -11.35
C LEU A 117 4.52 6.13 -11.97
N SER A 118 3.75 5.06 -12.07
CA SER A 118 2.34 5.07 -12.52
C SER A 118 1.40 5.72 -11.51
N GLY A 119 1.74 5.73 -10.21
CA GLY A 119 0.97 6.34 -9.12
C GLY A 119 1.01 7.86 -9.16
N LYS A 120 0.29 8.49 -10.10
CA LYS A 120 0.39 9.93 -10.41
C LYS A 120 -0.14 10.83 -9.31
N ALA A 121 -1.12 10.38 -8.52
CA ALA A 121 -1.62 11.17 -7.40
C ALA A 121 -0.57 11.32 -6.29
N LEU A 122 0.09 10.22 -5.92
CA LEU A 122 1.17 10.25 -4.94
C LEU A 122 2.39 11.04 -5.46
N TYR A 123 2.76 10.82 -6.73
CA TYR A 123 3.90 11.51 -7.35
C TYR A 123 3.69 13.02 -7.43
N HIS A 124 2.46 13.50 -7.64
CA HIS A 124 2.16 14.91 -7.56
C HIS A 124 2.61 15.53 -6.23
N TYR A 125 2.43 14.83 -5.11
CA TYR A 125 2.88 15.31 -3.80
C TYR A 125 4.39 15.13 -3.60
N PHE A 126 5.03 14.08 -4.12
CA PHE A 126 6.49 14.00 -4.12
C PHE A 126 7.15 15.14 -4.89
N GLU A 127 6.63 15.49 -6.07
CA GLU A 127 7.08 16.63 -6.86
C GLU A 127 6.84 17.94 -6.11
N LYS A 128 5.64 18.13 -5.56
CA LYS A 128 5.24 19.32 -4.81
C LYS A 128 6.19 19.62 -3.66
N VAL A 129 6.59 18.63 -2.89
CA VAL A 129 7.47 18.81 -1.73
C VAL A 129 8.96 18.66 -2.07
N GLY A 130 9.33 18.52 -3.35
CA GLY A 130 10.73 18.47 -3.82
C GLY A 130 11.44 17.15 -3.53
N MET A 131 10.73 16.02 -3.46
CA MET A 131 11.32 14.70 -3.22
C MET A 131 11.57 13.90 -4.50
N ALA A 132 10.81 14.14 -5.56
CA ALA A 132 10.85 13.32 -6.77
C ALA A 132 12.24 13.23 -7.39
N ASP A 133 12.97 14.36 -7.47
CA ASP A 133 14.33 14.42 -8.03
C ASP A 133 15.41 13.81 -7.12
N ASN A 134 15.14 13.68 -5.80
CA ASN A 134 16.05 13.04 -4.86
C ASN A 134 15.66 11.57 -4.65
N SER A 135 15.64 10.81 -5.74
CA SER A 135 15.25 9.41 -5.74
C SER A 135 16.07 8.59 -6.75
N THR A 136 16.06 7.27 -6.60
CA THR A 136 16.68 6.32 -7.53
C THR A 136 15.72 5.18 -7.84
N ASP A 137 16.05 4.38 -8.86
CA ASP A 137 15.31 3.14 -9.12
C ASP A 137 15.44 2.20 -7.92
N PHE A 138 14.33 1.62 -7.50
CA PHE A 138 14.35 0.62 -6.44
C PHE A 138 14.99 -0.67 -6.97
N PRO A 139 15.93 -1.29 -6.22
CA PRO A 139 16.61 -2.49 -6.65
C PRO A 139 15.71 -3.74 -6.54
N ASN A 140 14.73 -3.85 -7.44
CA ASN A 140 13.91 -5.04 -7.53
C ASN A 140 14.71 -6.19 -8.17
N PRO A 141 14.45 -7.46 -7.79
CA PRO A 141 15.01 -8.62 -8.45
C PRO A 141 14.78 -8.58 -9.98
N GLY A 142 15.80 -8.98 -10.74
CA GLY A 142 15.73 -8.98 -12.20
C GLY A 142 15.78 -7.60 -12.86
N THR A 143 16.16 -6.54 -12.15
CA THR A 143 16.36 -5.20 -12.70
C THR A 143 17.83 -4.78 -12.70
N ALA A 144 18.19 -3.84 -13.57
CA ALA A 144 19.54 -3.30 -13.61
C ALA A 144 19.94 -2.59 -12.28
N ALA A 145 18.98 -2.04 -11.55
CA ALA A 145 19.22 -1.40 -10.26
C ALA A 145 19.64 -2.41 -9.17
N ALA A 146 19.23 -3.65 -9.29
CA ALA A 146 19.62 -4.74 -8.38
C ALA A 146 21.08 -5.20 -8.58
N LEU A 147 21.67 -4.91 -9.72
CA LEU A 147 22.95 -5.42 -10.25
C LEU A 147 22.90 -6.91 -10.55
N SER A 148 22.48 -7.74 -9.59
CA SER A 148 22.34 -9.18 -9.72
C SER A 148 21.24 -9.74 -8.82
N THR A 149 20.75 -10.92 -9.15
CA THR A 149 19.73 -11.63 -8.38
C THR A 149 20.20 -13.08 -8.15
N VAL A 150 19.96 -13.58 -6.96
CA VAL A 150 20.06 -15.00 -6.61
C VAL A 150 18.68 -15.52 -6.26
N VAL A 151 18.30 -16.64 -6.88
CA VAL A 151 17.17 -17.45 -6.45
C VAL A 151 17.73 -18.68 -5.75
N ASP A 152 17.47 -18.84 -4.46
CA ASP A 152 17.84 -19.98 -3.64
C ASP A 152 16.57 -20.78 -3.35
N TYR A 153 16.41 -21.91 -4.04
CA TYR A 153 15.21 -22.73 -3.99
C TYR A 153 15.59 -24.22 -3.87
N HIS A 154 15.09 -24.87 -2.82
CA HIS A 154 15.41 -26.27 -2.48
C HIS A 154 16.93 -26.54 -2.37
N GLY A 155 17.71 -25.51 -1.97
CA GLY A 155 19.17 -25.59 -1.85
C GLY A 155 19.94 -25.43 -3.17
N GLU A 156 19.26 -25.31 -4.29
CA GLU A 156 19.83 -24.90 -5.57
C GLU A 156 19.87 -23.39 -5.70
N LYS A 157 20.92 -22.86 -6.32
CA LYS A 157 21.15 -21.42 -6.45
C LYS A 157 21.32 -21.03 -7.90
N ASP A 158 20.43 -20.19 -8.39
CA ASP A 158 20.53 -19.57 -9.70
C ASP A 158 20.97 -18.11 -9.55
N TYR A 159 22.15 -17.78 -10.06
CA TYR A 159 22.66 -16.41 -10.12
C TYR A 159 22.48 -15.85 -11.53
N TYR A 160 21.98 -14.64 -11.64
CA TYR A 160 21.89 -13.94 -12.93
C TYR A 160 21.99 -12.41 -12.79
N GLU A 161 22.36 -11.76 -13.89
CA GLU A 161 22.39 -10.31 -14.03
C GLU A 161 21.51 -9.89 -15.21
N GLU A 162 20.69 -8.85 -15.02
CA GLU A 162 19.80 -8.40 -16.08
C GLU A 162 20.60 -7.80 -17.25
N GLY A 163 20.33 -8.26 -18.46
CA GLY A 163 20.93 -7.72 -19.68
C GLY A 163 22.40 -8.09 -19.94
N THR A 164 23.03 -8.93 -19.11
CA THR A 164 24.42 -9.37 -19.34
C THR A 164 24.47 -10.67 -20.13
N GLY A 165 25.52 -10.84 -20.96
CA GLY A 165 25.76 -12.08 -21.70
C GLY A 165 26.39 -13.18 -20.86
N ASP A 166 27.18 -12.82 -19.85
CA ASP A 166 27.96 -13.75 -19.05
C ASP A 166 27.10 -14.47 -17.99
N PHE A 167 26.10 -13.80 -17.46
CA PHE A 167 25.20 -14.33 -16.44
C PHE A 167 23.74 -14.08 -16.83
N PRO A 168 23.22 -14.76 -17.88
CA PRO A 168 21.87 -14.56 -18.34
C PRO A 168 20.85 -15.11 -17.33
N ARG A 169 19.67 -14.51 -17.32
CA ARG A 169 18.54 -15.02 -16.53
C ARG A 169 18.16 -16.41 -17.01
N PRO A 170 17.98 -17.40 -16.10
CA PRO A 170 17.59 -18.76 -16.47
C PRO A 170 16.26 -18.80 -17.22
N ASP A 171 16.20 -19.61 -18.29
CA ASP A 171 15.00 -19.73 -19.15
C ASP A 171 13.78 -20.17 -18.36
N LYS A 172 13.92 -21.05 -17.36
CA LYS A 172 12.82 -21.54 -16.50
C LYS A 172 12.04 -20.40 -15.83
N PHE A 173 12.70 -19.31 -15.41
CA PHE A 173 12.03 -18.17 -14.82
C PHE A 173 11.31 -17.32 -15.86
N THR A 174 11.95 -17.13 -17.02
CA THR A 174 11.36 -16.39 -18.13
C THR A 174 10.15 -17.15 -18.71
N GLU A 175 10.21 -18.47 -18.79
CA GLU A 175 9.11 -19.31 -19.27
C GLU A 175 7.88 -19.23 -18.37
N ILE A 176 8.05 -19.28 -17.04
CA ILE A 176 6.94 -19.17 -16.09
C ILE A 176 6.28 -17.80 -16.18
N GLU A 177 7.06 -16.72 -16.21
CA GLU A 177 6.51 -15.37 -16.34
C GLU A 177 5.79 -15.17 -17.69
N ASN A 178 6.40 -15.65 -18.79
CA ASN A 178 5.77 -15.58 -20.11
C ASN A 178 4.49 -16.40 -20.15
N ASN A 179 4.45 -17.57 -19.55
CA ASN A 179 3.23 -18.39 -19.51
C ASN A 179 2.10 -17.66 -18.77
N PHE A 180 2.40 -17.04 -17.63
CA PHE A 180 1.41 -16.22 -16.91
C PHE A 180 0.86 -15.11 -17.80
N PHE A 181 1.73 -14.31 -18.42
CA PHE A 181 1.32 -13.23 -19.30
C PHE A 181 0.60 -13.74 -20.55
N ASP A 182 1.08 -14.82 -21.17
CA ASP A 182 0.47 -15.37 -22.39
C ASP A 182 -0.96 -15.86 -22.15
N VAL A 183 -1.23 -16.50 -21.00
CA VAL A 183 -2.58 -16.94 -20.63
C VAL A 183 -3.54 -15.75 -20.54
N PHE A 184 -3.14 -14.72 -19.79
CA PHE A 184 -4.03 -13.55 -19.61
C PHE A 184 -3.97 -12.56 -20.77
N LEU A 185 -2.88 -12.51 -21.56
CA LEU A 185 -2.73 -11.62 -22.69
C LEU A 185 -3.36 -12.16 -23.98
N GLN A 186 -3.24 -13.47 -24.25
CA GLN A 186 -3.54 -14.04 -25.57
C GLN A 186 -4.71 -15.03 -25.58
N GLN A 187 -4.91 -15.79 -24.52
CA GLN A 187 -5.91 -16.86 -24.46
C GLN A 187 -7.26 -16.42 -23.90
N HIS A 188 -7.28 -15.38 -23.08
CA HIS A 188 -8.51 -14.84 -22.53
C HIS A 188 -9.10 -13.73 -23.42
N PRO A 189 -10.46 -13.62 -23.53
CA PRO A 189 -11.12 -12.48 -24.16
C PRO A 189 -10.80 -11.15 -23.49
N ILE A 190 -10.28 -11.20 -22.24
CA ILE A 190 -9.74 -10.05 -21.52
C ILE A 190 -8.30 -9.86 -21.98
N ARG A 191 -8.11 -9.03 -22.98
CA ARG A 191 -6.79 -8.75 -23.49
C ARG A 191 -6.11 -7.73 -22.60
N PHE A 192 -5.09 -8.18 -21.86
CA PHE A 192 -4.25 -7.30 -21.05
C PHE A 192 -3.76 -6.08 -21.83
N THR A 193 -3.35 -6.29 -23.09
CA THR A 193 -2.94 -5.22 -24.00
C THR A 193 -4.06 -4.22 -24.35
N GLU A 194 -5.31 -4.63 -24.33
CA GLU A 194 -6.44 -3.70 -24.53
C GLU A 194 -6.66 -2.84 -23.30
N MET A 195 -6.53 -3.42 -22.10
CA MET A 195 -6.60 -2.66 -20.84
C MET A 195 -5.44 -1.66 -20.74
N GLU A 196 -4.20 -2.09 -20.99
CA GLU A 196 -3.04 -1.19 -21.01
C GLU A 196 -3.21 -0.05 -22.00
N ARG A 197 -3.72 -0.34 -23.21
CA ARG A 197 -4.01 0.69 -24.20
C ARG A 197 -5.08 1.65 -23.71
N ALA A 198 -6.15 1.15 -23.10
CA ALA A 198 -7.23 1.97 -22.57
C ALA A 198 -6.76 2.90 -21.44
N MET A 199 -5.72 2.50 -20.72
CA MET A 199 -5.08 3.26 -19.63
C MET A 199 -3.95 4.18 -20.08
N SER A 200 -3.57 4.17 -21.35
CA SER A 200 -2.43 4.97 -21.85
C SER A 200 -2.71 6.47 -21.78
N VAL A 201 -1.70 7.25 -21.43
CA VAL A 201 -1.78 8.71 -21.16
C VAL A 201 -2.40 9.52 -22.29
N GLY A 202 -2.18 9.12 -23.55
CA GLY A 202 -2.70 9.85 -24.71
C GLY A 202 -4.10 9.41 -25.19
N THR A 203 -4.60 8.29 -24.67
CA THR A 203 -5.80 7.62 -25.21
C THR A 203 -6.65 6.96 -24.14
N VAL A 204 -6.75 7.58 -22.94
CA VAL A 204 -7.57 7.03 -21.84
C VAL A 204 -9.00 6.80 -22.32
N ASP A 205 -9.43 5.54 -22.29
CA ASP A 205 -10.78 5.12 -22.65
C ASP A 205 -11.47 4.47 -21.45
N GLN A 206 -12.09 5.32 -20.62
CA GLN A 206 -12.79 4.90 -19.40
C GLN A 206 -13.92 3.91 -19.68
N ALA A 207 -14.62 4.06 -20.82
CA ALA A 207 -15.72 3.18 -21.20
C ALA A 207 -15.21 1.77 -21.54
N LEU A 208 -14.09 1.68 -22.25
CA LEU A 208 -13.44 0.40 -22.54
C LEU A 208 -12.92 -0.27 -21.28
N ILE A 209 -12.26 0.48 -20.39
CA ILE A 209 -11.80 -0.03 -19.08
C ILE A 209 -12.98 -0.65 -18.32
N LYS A 210 -14.09 0.07 -18.20
CA LYS A 210 -15.31 -0.41 -17.52
C LYS A 210 -15.88 -1.65 -18.21
N THR A 211 -15.88 -1.72 -19.54
CA THR A 211 -16.39 -2.86 -20.28
C THR A 211 -15.55 -4.12 -20.03
N ILE A 212 -14.22 -4.00 -20.08
CA ILE A 212 -13.31 -5.11 -19.80
C ILE A 212 -13.50 -5.58 -18.35
N TRP A 213 -13.52 -4.64 -17.40
CA TRP A 213 -13.66 -4.97 -15.99
C TRP A 213 -15.00 -5.63 -15.65
N ASN A 214 -16.09 -5.15 -16.31
CA ASN A 214 -17.40 -5.79 -16.18
C ASN A 214 -17.39 -7.24 -16.67
N THR A 215 -16.67 -7.53 -17.77
CA THR A 215 -16.52 -8.90 -18.27
C THR A 215 -15.80 -9.79 -17.24
N ILE A 216 -14.74 -9.28 -16.62
CA ILE A 216 -14.00 -9.97 -15.53
C ILE A 216 -14.95 -10.34 -14.38
N LEU A 217 -15.76 -9.38 -13.94
CA LEU A 217 -16.62 -9.53 -12.75
C LEU A 217 -17.87 -10.36 -13.02
N GLN A 218 -18.58 -10.10 -14.15
CA GLN A 218 -19.93 -10.64 -14.39
C GLN A 218 -19.92 -11.89 -15.26
N VAL A 219 -18.95 -12.04 -16.16
CA VAL A 219 -18.89 -13.16 -17.10
C VAL A 219 -17.93 -14.24 -16.61
N HIS A 220 -16.73 -13.84 -16.18
CA HIS A 220 -15.72 -14.79 -15.69
C HIS A 220 -15.86 -15.10 -14.19
N ASP A 221 -16.57 -14.26 -13.44
CA ASP A 221 -16.78 -14.42 -11.97
C ASP A 221 -15.45 -14.52 -11.18
N TRP A 222 -14.42 -13.82 -11.64
CA TRP A 222 -13.07 -13.90 -11.05
C TRP A 222 -12.97 -13.29 -9.65
N ASP A 223 -14.04 -12.65 -9.15
CA ASP A 223 -14.11 -12.30 -7.74
C ASP A 223 -14.04 -13.52 -6.81
N ASN A 224 -14.52 -14.68 -7.29
CA ASN A 224 -14.48 -15.91 -6.52
C ASN A 224 -13.15 -16.67 -6.58
N LEU A 225 -12.21 -16.25 -7.43
CA LEU A 225 -10.92 -16.91 -7.55
C LEU A 225 -9.90 -16.33 -6.58
N SER A 226 -9.20 -17.21 -5.85
CA SER A 226 -7.92 -16.87 -5.25
C SER A 226 -6.86 -16.77 -6.35
N PHE A 227 -5.75 -16.11 -6.05
CA PHE A 227 -4.62 -16.10 -6.98
C PHE A 227 -4.13 -17.51 -7.29
N HIS A 228 -4.08 -18.40 -6.28
CA HIS A 228 -3.76 -19.81 -6.49
C HIS A 228 -4.75 -20.51 -7.43
N ALA A 229 -6.06 -20.35 -7.18
CA ALA A 229 -7.08 -20.95 -8.04
C ALA A 229 -6.98 -20.47 -9.49
N ALA A 230 -6.71 -19.18 -9.70
CA ALA A 230 -6.49 -18.63 -11.04
C ALA A 230 -5.28 -19.28 -11.74
N MET A 231 -4.18 -19.55 -11.02
CA MET A 231 -3.02 -20.23 -11.61
C MET A 231 -3.32 -21.69 -11.96
N VAL A 232 -4.15 -22.38 -11.17
CA VAL A 232 -4.55 -23.77 -11.45
C VAL A 232 -5.59 -23.87 -12.56
N GLU A 233 -6.65 -23.07 -12.47
CA GLU A 233 -7.86 -23.22 -13.31
C GLU A 233 -7.73 -22.47 -14.64
N GLU A 234 -7.12 -21.29 -14.63
CA GLU A 234 -7.03 -20.42 -15.81
C GLU A 234 -5.68 -20.52 -16.52
N ALA A 235 -4.59 -20.73 -15.78
CA ALA A 235 -3.25 -20.86 -16.32
C ALA A 235 -2.80 -22.32 -16.50
N GLU A 236 -3.55 -23.29 -15.97
CA GLU A 236 -3.25 -24.74 -16.02
C GLU A 236 -1.84 -25.09 -15.51
N TRP A 237 -1.36 -24.34 -14.49
CA TRP A 237 -0.01 -24.55 -13.97
C TRP A 237 0.12 -25.82 -13.16
N SER A 238 1.25 -26.50 -13.33
CA SER A 238 1.63 -27.62 -12.46
C SER A 238 1.96 -27.12 -11.03
N ALA A 239 1.87 -28.03 -10.06
CA ALA A 239 2.27 -27.73 -8.69
C ALA A 239 3.73 -27.24 -8.60
N GLU A 240 4.63 -27.77 -9.46
CA GLU A 240 6.03 -27.34 -9.52
C GLU A 240 6.15 -25.90 -10.01
N ALA A 241 5.42 -25.51 -11.07
CA ALA A 241 5.40 -24.14 -11.57
C ALA A 241 4.84 -23.16 -10.53
N ILE A 242 3.75 -23.52 -9.84
CA ILE A 242 3.15 -22.74 -8.77
C ILE A 242 4.14 -22.52 -7.62
N ASN A 243 4.84 -23.58 -7.17
CA ASN A 243 5.82 -23.50 -6.10
C ASN A 243 7.01 -22.64 -6.49
N LEU A 244 7.57 -22.83 -7.68
CA LEU A 244 8.69 -22.04 -8.17
C LEU A 244 8.31 -20.56 -8.32
N PHE A 245 7.16 -20.29 -8.93
CA PHE A 245 6.66 -18.92 -9.07
C PHE A 245 6.42 -18.25 -7.71
N GLY A 246 5.92 -19.01 -6.72
CA GLY A 246 5.73 -18.52 -5.36
C GLY A 246 7.03 -18.01 -4.71
N GLN A 247 8.20 -18.51 -5.12
CA GLN A 247 9.50 -18.05 -4.62
C GLN A 247 10.05 -16.85 -5.39
N ILE A 248 9.95 -16.86 -6.72
CA ILE A 248 10.51 -15.79 -7.56
C ILE A 248 9.55 -14.62 -7.75
N GLY A 249 8.24 -14.84 -7.78
CA GLY A 249 7.20 -13.86 -8.03
C GLY A 249 7.46 -12.97 -9.25
N PHE A 250 6.83 -11.82 -9.28
CA PHE A 250 7.08 -10.79 -10.30
C PHE A 250 8.22 -9.83 -9.90
N GLY A 251 9.24 -10.32 -9.20
CA GLY A 251 10.38 -9.53 -8.78
C GLY A 251 10.32 -9.02 -7.34
N THR A 252 9.35 -9.44 -6.53
CA THR A 252 9.26 -9.07 -5.10
C THR A 252 9.54 -10.22 -4.15
N GLY A 253 9.52 -11.46 -4.62
CA GLY A 253 9.70 -12.68 -3.82
C GLY A 253 8.50 -12.99 -2.92
N GLY A 254 8.35 -14.28 -2.57
CA GLY A 254 7.34 -14.68 -1.60
C GLY A 254 5.87 -14.57 -2.05
N TRP A 255 5.59 -14.67 -3.34
CA TRP A 255 4.23 -14.61 -3.90
C TRP A 255 3.30 -15.72 -3.40
N ASN A 256 3.85 -16.80 -2.88
CA ASN A 256 3.08 -17.86 -2.23
C ASN A 256 2.23 -17.34 -1.05
N THR A 257 2.62 -16.24 -0.43
CA THR A 257 1.83 -15.58 0.62
C THR A 257 0.62 -14.82 0.07
N ASP A 258 0.61 -14.51 -1.23
CA ASP A 258 -0.51 -13.86 -1.93
C ASP A 258 -1.50 -14.86 -2.52
N TYR A 259 -1.13 -16.12 -2.62
CA TYR A 259 -1.97 -17.17 -3.22
C TYR A 259 -3.39 -17.30 -2.63
N PRO A 260 -3.63 -17.12 -1.31
CA PRO A 260 -4.98 -17.14 -0.76
C PRO A 260 -5.81 -15.90 -1.11
N ASN A 261 -5.16 -14.79 -1.52
CA ASN A 261 -5.84 -13.53 -1.77
C ASN A 261 -6.63 -13.56 -3.08
N SER A 262 -7.57 -12.61 -3.21
CA SER A 262 -8.37 -12.46 -4.44
C SER A 262 -7.47 -12.22 -5.65
N PHE A 263 -7.76 -12.94 -6.74
CA PHE A 263 -7.07 -12.72 -8.01
C PHE A 263 -7.25 -11.29 -8.54
N LEU A 264 -8.37 -10.64 -8.24
CA LEU A 264 -8.60 -9.25 -8.63
C LEU A 264 -7.58 -8.27 -8.03
N GLU A 265 -7.05 -8.55 -6.84
CA GLU A 265 -6.00 -7.70 -6.23
C GLU A 265 -4.72 -7.73 -7.08
N VAL A 266 -4.34 -8.91 -7.55
CA VAL A 266 -3.17 -9.08 -8.44
C VAL A 266 -3.41 -8.40 -9.79
N LEU A 267 -4.59 -8.59 -10.39
CA LEU A 267 -4.94 -7.97 -11.68
C LEU A 267 -4.92 -6.44 -11.61
N ARG A 268 -5.43 -5.83 -10.53
CA ARG A 268 -5.40 -4.38 -10.36
C ARG A 268 -3.97 -3.86 -10.37
N VAL A 269 -3.07 -4.51 -9.64
CA VAL A 269 -1.65 -4.13 -9.59
C VAL A 269 -0.99 -4.23 -10.96
N LEU A 270 -1.25 -5.32 -11.69
CA LEU A 270 -0.71 -5.55 -13.02
C LEU A 270 -1.24 -4.53 -14.05
N TYR A 271 -2.55 -4.29 -14.07
CA TYR A 271 -3.16 -3.36 -15.03
C TYR A 271 -2.74 -1.91 -14.79
N THR A 272 -2.56 -1.52 -13.54
CA THR A 272 -2.18 -0.15 -13.18
C THR A 272 -0.68 0.11 -13.25
N GLY A 273 0.14 -0.94 -13.44
CA GLY A 273 1.59 -0.84 -13.45
C GLY A 273 2.18 -0.47 -12.08
N LEU A 274 1.44 -0.73 -10.99
CA LEU A 274 1.92 -0.50 -9.63
C LEU A 274 3.02 -1.49 -9.22
N ASP A 275 3.20 -2.58 -9.96
CA ASP A 275 4.24 -3.59 -9.76
C ASP A 275 5.57 -3.27 -10.44
N THR A 276 5.68 -2.17 -11.19
CA THR A 276 6.83 -1.85 -12.02
C THR A 276 7.37 -0.45 -11.79
N ASN A 277 8.61 -0.22 -12.26
CA ASN A 277 9.25 1.11 -12.26
C ASN A 277 9.20 1.81 -10.90
N HIS A 278 9.55 1.09 -9.86
CA HIS A 278 9.55 1.59 -8.49
C HIS A 278 10.74 2.53 -8.25
N ARG A 279 10.47 3.58 -7.48
CA ARG A 279 11.51 4.49 -6.97
C ARG A 279 11.76 4.23 -5.49
N LEU A 280 13.01 4.45 -5.08
CA LEU A 280 13.45 4.60 -3.68
C LEU A 280 13.68 6.09 -3.42
N MET A 281 13.03 6.63 -2.38
CA MET A 281 13.16 8.04 -2.02
C MET A 281 14.35 8.22 -1.06
N TYR A 282 15.34 9.00 -1.47
CA TYR A 282 16.53 9.24 -0.65
C TYR A 282 16.30 10.08 0.62
N ASP A 283 15.20 10.87 0.66
CA ASP A 283 14.79 11.57 1.88
C ASP A 283 14.05 10.65 2.88
N GLY A 284 13.73 9.44 2.46
CA GLY A 284 12.83 8.53 3.17
C GLY A 284 11.35 8.87 2.97
N ALA A 285 10.51 7.85 2.91
CA ALA A 285 9.07 7.99 2.67
C ALA A 285 8.37 8.89 3.70
N SER A 286 8.84 8.88 4.96
CA SER A 286 8.30 9.72 6.04
C SER A 286 8.45 11.23 5.79
N ALA A 287 9.34 11.64 4.90
CA ALA A 287 9.55 13.06 4.60
C ALA A 287 8.33 13.70 3.93
N LEU A 288 7.60 12.96 3.08
CA LEU A 288 6.39 13.48 2.44
C LEU A 288 5.32 13.90 3.47
N PRO A 289 4.79 12.99 4.32
CA PRO A 289 3.80 13.38 5.32
C PRO A 289 4.34 14.43 6.31
N THR A 290 5.62 14.37 6.66
CA THR A 290 6.24 15.38 7.53
C THR A 290 6.20 16.77 6.91
N ARG A 291 6.51 16.90 5.61
CA ARG A 291 6.45 18.18 4.90
C ARG A 291 5.02 18.69 4.73
N LEU A 292 4.04 17.82 4.50
CA LEU A 292 2.62 18.21 4.46
C LEU A 292 2.10 18.68 5.84
N TRP A 293 2.63 18.12 6.92
CA TRP A 293 2.27 18.47 8.29
C TRP A 293 2.79 19.83 8.71
N ASN A 294 4.11 20.05 8.57
CA ASN A 294 4.81 21.17 9.18
C ASN A 294 5.13 22.34 8.23
N SER A 295 4.91 22.17 6.93
CA SER A 295 5.14 23.26 5.96
C SER A 295 3.83 23.87 5.50
N SER A 296 3.84 25.19 5.30
CA SER A 296 2.70 25.90 4.74
C SER A 296 2.55 25.58 3.25
N PRO A 297 1.32 25.44 2.72
CA PRO A 297 1.08 25.35 1.29
C PRO A 297 1.76 26.46 0.47
N SER A 298 1.85 27.66 1.02
CA SER A 298 2.55 28.77 0.37
C SER A 298 4.05 28.53 0.16
N THR A 299 4.70 27.67 0.95
CA THR A 299 6.09 27.25 0.78
C THR A 299 6.29 26.52 -0.56
N PHE A 300 5.25 25.79 -1.01
CA PHE A 300 5.25 25.06 -2.27
C PHE A 300 4.60 25.86 -3.42
N GLY A 301 4.29 27.14 -3.17
CA GLY A 301 3.62 28.02 -4.13
C GLY A 301 2.13 27.73 -4.29
N ASP A 302 1.51 26.98 -3.39
CA ASP A 302 0.08 26.68 -3.41
C ASP A 302 -0.73 27.81 -2.78
N ALA A 303 -1.85 28.16 -3.41
CA ALA A 303 -2.82 29.12 -2.89
C ALA A 303 -3.66 28.52 -1.76
N MET A 304 -4.10 29.39 -0.85
CA MET A 304 -5.05 29.10 0.22
C MET A 304 -6.20 30.12 0.17
N ALA A 305 -7.43 29.65 0.27
CA ALA A 305 -8.61 30.52 0.11
C ALA A 305 -8.81 31.53 1.28
N HIS A 306 -8.43 31.14 2.51
CA HIS A 306 -8.74 31.89 3.72
C HIS A 306 -7.53 32.18 4.61
N TRP A 307 -6.66 31.17 4.75
CA TRP A 307 -5.58 31.24 5.71
C TRP A 307 -4.40 32.10 5.21
N PRO A 308 -3.75 32.88 6.09
CA PRO A 308 -2.56 33.63 5.71
C PRO A 308 -1.39 32.71 5.35
N ALA A 309 -0.47 33.24 4.56
CA ALA A 309 0.80 32.58 4.29
C ALA A 309 1.51 32.20 5.59
N GLY A 310 2.15 31.02 5.60
CA GLY A 310 2.79 30.46 6.81
C GLY A 310 1.87 29.59 7.69
N THR A 311 0.55 29.53 7.41
CA THR A 311 -0.34 28.60 8.12
C THR A 311 0.02 27.16 7.74
N THR A 312 0.10 26.28 8.76
CA THR A 312 0.43 24.86 8.61
C THR A 312 -0.69 23.97 9.18
N VAL A 313 -0.77 22.72 8.72
CA VAL A 313 -1.68 21.72 9.30
C VAL A 313 -1.36 21.49 10.77
N GLU A 314 -0.08 21.41 11.12
CA GLU A 314 0.38 21.32 12.51
C GLU A 314 -0.16 22.47 13.37
N GLY A 315 0.02 23.71 12.91
CA GLY A 315 -0.43 24.89 13.64
C GLY A 315 -1.95 24.91 13.84
N ARG A 316 -2.72 24.43 12.86
CA ARG A 316 -4.19 24.31 13.01
C ARG A 316 -4.57 23.26 14.04
N SER A 317 -3.92 22.11 14.02
CA SER A 317 -4.19 21.01 14.96
C SER A 317 -3.78 21.41 16.40
N LYS A 318 -2.62 22.07 16.55
CA LYS A 318 -2.12 22.57 17.85
C LYS A 318 -2.98 23.70 18.44
N ALA A 319 -3.80 24.37 17.65
CA ALA A 319 -4.77 25.34 18.15
C ALA A 319 -5.91 24.68 18.96
N ILE A 320 -6.12 23.36 18.82
CA ILE A 320 -7.17 22.60 19.53
C ILE A 320 -6.57 21.66 20.57
N PHE A 321 -5.49 20.94 20.24
CA PHE A 321 -4.81 20.01 21.12
C PHE A 321 -3.35 20.46 21.33
N ALA A 322 -2.88 20.52 22.57
CA ALA A 322 -1.48 20.86 22.85
C ALA A 322 -0.50 19.84 22.20
N ASN A 323 -0.86 18.56 22.25
CA ASN A 323 -0.12 17.48 21.60
C ASN A 323 -1.06 16.63 20.71
N PRO A 324 -1.34 17.04 19.48
CA PRO A 324 -2.30 16.35 18.62
C PRO A 324 -1.85 14.96 18.18
N LEU A 325 -0.54 14.68 18.19
CA LEU A 325 0.02 13.37 17.80
C LEU A 325 0.06 12.35 18.96
N ARG A 326 -0.55 12.67 20.12
CA ARG A 326 -0.70 11.74 21.24
C ARG A 326 -2.16 11.61 21.68
N GLN A 327 -3.08 11.94 20.76
CA GLN A 327 -4.52 11.85 21.00
C GLN A 327 -5.07 10.56 20.41
N GLU A 328 -5.52 9.65 21.26
CA GLU A 328 -6.23 8.44 20.86
C GLU A 328 -7.74 8.74 20.79
N VAL A 329 -8.32 8.55 19.60
CA VAL A 329 -9.79 8.57 19.44
C VAL A 329 -10.33 7.25 19.95
N ARG A 330 -11.21 7.30 20.96
CA ARG A 330 -11.80 6.10 21.57
C ARG A 330 -13.22 5.82 21.08
N HIS A 331 -14.02 6.86 20.86
CA HIS A 331 -15.39 6.70 20.38
C HIS A 331 -15.76 7.85 19.46
N ILE A 332 -16.60 7.56 18.48
CA ILE A 332 -17.22 8.52 17.58
C ILE A 332 -18.72 8.25 17.57
N ILE A 333 -19.53 9.18 18.03
CA ILE A 333 -20.96 9.00 18.21
C ILE A 333 -21.69 10.02 17.35
N ARG A 334 -22.52 9.55 16.40
CA ARG A 334 -23.39 10.41 15.61
C ARG A 334 -24.55 10.91 16.46
N GLN A 335 -24.73 12.23 16.48
CA GLN A 335 -25.86 12.89 17.15
C GLN A 335 -27.05 13.05 16.20
N ALA A 336 -28.23 13.38 16.77
CA ALA A 336 -29.46 13.55 15.99
C ALA A 336 -29.43 14.73 15.01
N ASP A 337 -28.55 15.71 15.25
CA ASP A 337 -28.31 16.88 14.40
C ASP A 337 -27.18 16.67 13.37
N ASP A 338 -26.83 15.43 13.10
CA ASP A 338 -25.74 15.01 12.22
C ASP A 338 -24.35 15.53 12.63
N GLN A 339 -24.19 15.95 13.89
CA GLN A 339 -22.88 16.21 14.47
C GLN A 339 -22.28 14.93 15.03
N PHE A 340 -20.96 14.93 15.23
CA PHE A 340 -20.21 13.81 15.79
C PHE A 340 -19.61 14.21 17.11
N LEU A 341 -19.99 13.51 18.18
CA LEU A 341 -19.37 13.62 19.48
C LEU A 341 -18.19 12.64 19.51
N VAL A 342 -16.98 13.17 19.67
CA VAL A 342 -15.74 12.40 19.61
C VAL A 342 -15.04 12.43 20.95
N HIS A 343 -14.73 11.24 21.47
CA HIS A 343 -14.01 11.03 22.72
C HIS A 343 -12.53 10.81 22.42
N PHE A 344 -11.70 11.62 23.06
CA PHE A 344 -10.24 11.59 22.97
C PHE A 344 -9.65 11.19 24.30
N HIS A 345 -8.56 10.45 24.23
CA HIS A 345 -7.70 10.13 25.36
C HIS A 345 -6.28 10.60 25.05
N ASP A 346 -5.77 11.50 25.87
CA ASP A 346 -4.39 11.96 25.77
C ASP A 346 -3.46 10.89 26.37
N LEU A 347 -2.60 10.32 25.52
CA LEU A 347 -1.71 9.21 25.90
C LEU A 347 -0.53 9.63 26.78
N ASP A 348 -0.24 10.94 26.90
CA ASP A 348 0.82 11.45 27.76
C ASP A 348 0.29 11.85 29.13
N THR A 349 -0.89 12.48 29.21
CA THR A 349 -1.47 12.97 30.45
C THR A 349 -2.53 12.04 31.05
N GLY A 350 -3.12 11.16 30.26
CA GLY A 350 -4.26 10.33 30.64
C GLY A 350 -5.59 11.08 30.68
N GLU A 351 -5.64 12.34 30.25
CA GLU A 351 -6.86 13.15 30.26
C GLU A 351 -7.84 12.70 29.18
N GLU A 352 -9.13 12.74 29.52
CA GLU A 352 -10.22 12.47 28.60
C GLU A 352 -10.84 13.81 28.15
N GLN A 353 -11.07 13.96 26.85
CA GLN A 353 -11.72 15.13 26.28
C GLN A 353 -12.82 14.69 25.32
N VAL A 354 -13.92 15.46 25.29
CA VAL A 354 -15.03 15.21 24.36
C VAL A 354 -15.28 16.48 23.56
N LEU A 355 -15.18 16.38 22.24
CA LEU A 355 -15.42 17.51 21.33
C LEU A 355 -16.46 17.13 20.27
N GLN A 356 -17.11 18.15 19.72
CA GLN A 356 -18.13 18.00 18.70
C GLN A 356 -17.64 18.53 17.35
N PHE A 357 -17.85 17.74 16.30
CA PHE A 357 -17.48 18.10 14.92
C PHE A 357 -18.64 17.86 13.96
N SER A 358 -18.73 18.68 12.91
CA SER A 358 -19.69 18.46 11.82
C SER A 358 -19.15 17.53 10.72
N SER A 359 -17.84 17.33 10.69
CA SER A 359 -17.19 16.40 9.76
C SER A 359 -16.02 15.67 10.41
N VAL A 360 -15.92 14.40 10.11
CA VAL A 360 -14.84 13.50 10.54
C VAL A 360 -14.32 12.74 9.32
N VAL A 361 -13.05 12.92 8.98
CA VAL A 361 -12.33 12.08 8.02
C VAL A 361 -11.56 11.03 8.82
N TYR A 362 -11.96 9.77 8.70
CA TYR A 362 -11.37 8.67 9.43
C TYR A 362 -10.40 7.91 8.52
N THR A 363 -9.11 7.87 8.88
CA THR A 363 -8.06 7.30 8.02
C THR A 363 -7.24 6.15 8.60
N PRO A 364 -7.39 5.76 9.90
CA PRO A 364 -6.81 4.51 10.38
C PRO A 364 -7.47 3.30 9.72
N HIS A 365 -6.81 2.14 9.79
CA HIS A 365 -7.41 0.89 9.33
C HIS A 365 -8.86 0.72 9.86
N VAL A 366 -9.78 0.31 9.00
CA VAL A 366 -11.17 0.07 9.43
C VAL A 366 -11.28 -1.03 10.49
N ARG A 367 -10.29 -1.92 10.58
CA ARG A 367 -10.14 -2.87 11.70
C ARG A 367 -10.02 -2.17 13.06
N ILE A 368 -9.36 -1.01 13.11
CA ILE A 368 -9.28 -0.21 14.33
C ILE A 368 -10.65 0.39 14.66
N LEU A 369 -11.39 0.86 13.65
CA LEU A 369 -12.75 1.38 13.84
C LEU A 369 -13.67 0.28 14.43
N ASP A 370 -13.58 -0.95 13.92
CA ASP A 370 -14.32 -2.09 14.46
C ASP A 370 -13.90 -2.40 15.91
N LYS A 371 -12.60 -2.38 16.21
CA LYS A 371 -12.08 -2.53 17.58
C LYS A 371 -12.69 -1.49 18.54
N LEU A 372 -12.72 -0.21 18.16
CA LEU A 372 -13.30 0.86 18.98
C LEU A 372 -14.77 0.58 19.33
N ARG A 373 -15.53 0.04 18.39
CA ARG A 373 -16.94 -0.31 18.59
C ARG A 373 -17.14 -1.32 19.72
N TYR A 374 -16.22 -2.27 19.91
CA TYR A 374 -16.30 -3.29 20.96
C TYR A 374 -15.73 -2.85 22.32
N MET A 375 -14.85 -1.87 22.34
CA MET A 375 -14.14 -1.47 23.57
C MET A 375 -15.02 -0.71 24.58
N GLY A 376 -16.07 -0.04 24.12
CA GLY A 376 -16.91 0.83 24.95
C GLY A 376 -18.07 0.16 25.68
N GLY A 377 -18.21 -1.18 25.57
CA GLY A 377 -19.32 -1.92 26.13
C GLY A 377 -20.62 -1.78 25.32
N PRO A 378 -21.74 -2.41 25.77
CA PRO A 378 -22.95 -2.56 24.96
C PRO A 378 -23.64 -1.26 24.53
N GLN A 379 -23.58 -0.21 25.37
CA GLN A 379 -24.21 1.07 25.04
C GLN A 379 -23.45 1.75 23.90
N LEU A 380 -22.14 1.96 24.04
CA LEU A 380 -21.31 2.61 23.02
C LEU A 380 -21.23 1.78 21.73
N PHE A 381 -21.26 0.45 21.83
CA PHE A 381 -21.42 -0.41 20.67
C PHE A 381 -22.69 -0.05 19.87
N THR A 382 -23.82 0.14 20.56
CA THR A 382 -25.09 0.49 19.91
C THR A 382 -25.03 1.88 19.28
N GLU A 383 -24.45 2.85 19.99
CA GLU A 383 -24.33 4.24 19.52
C GLU A 383 -23.37 4.35 18.31
N MET A 384 -22.24 3.66 18.32
CA MET A 384 -21.31 3.62 17.19
C MET A 384 -21.87 2.91 15.96
N ASN A 385 -22.83 1.98 16.12
CA ASN A 385 -23.49 1.33 14.98
C ASN A 385 -24.20 2.32 14.05
N ALA A 386 -24.55 3.53 14.55
CA ALA A 386 -25.16 4.58 13.73
C ALA A 386 -24.18 5.29 12.78
N LEU A 387 -22.87 5.05 12.89
CA LEU A 387 -21.85 5.64 12.01
C LEU A 387 -21.87 5.09 10.59
N LEU A 388 -22.17 3.82 10.43
CA LEU A 388 -22.17 3.14 9.14
C LEU A 388 -23.43 2.30 9.00
N SER A 389 -23.85 2.04 7.77
CA SER A 389 -24.92 1.08 7.50
C SER A 389 -24.52 -0.34 7.95
N LYS A 390 -25.51 -1.20 8.17
CA LYS A 390 -25.25 -2.60 8.53
C LYS A 390 -24.33 -3.30 7.51
N ALA A 391 -24.54 -3.05 6.22
CA ALA A 391 -23.73 -3.65 5.16
C ALA A 391 -22.28 -3.14 5.19
N GLN A 392 -22.07 -1.86 5.49
CA GLN A 392 -20.71 -1.31 5.64
C GLN A 392 -20.01 -1.84 6.89
N TRP A 393 -20.73 -1.99 8.02
CA TRP A 393 -20.14 -2.65 9.20
C TRP A 393 -19.77 -4.10 8.92
N GLU A 394 -20.56 -4.82 8.12
CA GLU A 394 -20.21 -6.16 7.65
C GLU A 394 -18.95 -6.12 6.78
N ALA A 395 -18.84 -5.15 5.88
CA ALA A 395 -17.64 -4.93 5.07
C ALA A 395 -16.40 -4.61 5.93
N VAL A 396 -16.53 -3.75 6.94
CA VAL A 396 -15.46 -3.45 7.91
C VAL A 396 -14.99 -4.72 8.61
N MET A 397 -15.91 -5.55 9.07
CA MET A 397 -15.62 -6.79 9.80
C MET A 397 -14.89 -7.82 8.94
N TYR A 398 -15.22 -7.90 7.64
CA TYR A 398 -14.65 -8.88 6.71
C TYR A 398 -13.40 -8.37 5.96
N THR A 399 -13.01 -7.12 6.12
CA THR A 399 -11.78 -6.61 5.49
C THR A 399 -10.56 -7.39 5.97
N HIS A 400 -9.85 -8.00 5.04
CA HIS A 400 -8.67 -8.81 5.33
C HIS A 400 -7.38 -7.97 5.28
N TYR A 401 -6.48 -8.20 6.24
CA TYR A 401 -5.18 -7.53 6.33
C TYR A 401 -4.05 -8.55 6.34
N MET A 402 -3.05 -8.27 5.52
CA MET A 402 -1.77 -8.96 5.52
C MET A 402 -0.93 -8.54 6.72
N GLN A 403 -0.16 -9.48 7.26
CA GLN A 403 0.93 -9.20 8.19
C GLN A 403 2.19 -8.87 7.42
N SER A 404 3.13 -8.16 8.03
CA SER A 404 4.43 -7.90 7.42
C SER A 404 5.47 -7.55 8.47
N ALA A 405 6.65 -8.17 8.34
CA ALA A 405 7.82 -7.88 9.16
C ALA A 405 9.02 -7.55 8.28
N LYS A 406 9.88 -6.68 8.79
CA LYS A 406 11.16 -6.33 8.19
C LYS A 406 12.25 -6.33 9.23
N ILE A 407 13.40 -6.92 8.89
CA ILE A 407 14.64 -6.87 9.65
C ILE A 407 15.69 -6.22 8.74
N PHE A 408 16.30 -5.16 9.21
CA PHE A 408 17.25 -4.38 8.43
C PHE A 408 18.57 -4.19 9.17
N ALA A 409 19.67 -4.20 8.42
CA ALA A 409 20.99 -3.88 8.92
C ALA A 409 21.66 -2.79 8.07
N GLY A 410 22.21 -1.76 8.74
CA GLY A 410 23.14 -0.84 8.12
C GLY A 410 24.48 -1.53 7.87
N THR A 411 25.12 -1.27 6.73
CA THR A 411 26.41 -1.84 6.36
C THR A 411 27.51 -0.80 6.33
N ARG A 412 28.78 -1.23 6.49
CA ARG A 412 29.94 -0.32 6.45
C ARG A 412 30.10 0.33 5.07
N GLU A 413 29.75 -0.43 4.04
CA GLU A 413 29.84 -0.05 2.63
C GLU A 413 28.87 -0.89 1.81
N ALA A 414 28.61 -0.49 0.57
CA ALA A 414 27.82 -1.27 -0.39
C ALA A 414 28.67 -2.41 -1.00
N PHE A 415 29.12 -3.36 -0.15
CA PHE A 415 30.06 -4.43 -0.50
C PHE A 415 29.58 -5.33 -1.64
N TRP A 416 28.29 -5.44 -1.85
CA TRP A 416 27.71 -6.17 -2.97
C TRP A 416 27.99 -5.58 -4.35
N LYS A 417 28.51 -4.34 -4.42
CA LYS A 417 28.98 -3.74 -5.66
C LYS A 417 30.38 -4.25 -6.08
N THR A 418 31.04 -4.99 -5.19
CA THR A 418 32.34 -5.62 -5.47
C THR A 418 32.10 -7.01 -6.08
N ARG A 419 32.93 -7.37 -7.07
CA ARG A 419 32.94 -8.67 -7.69
C ARG A 419 33.97 -9.59 -7.04
N GLY A 420 33.62 -10.87 -6.88
CA GLY A 420 34.53 -11.92 -6.51
C GLY A 420 35.42 -12.39 -7.66
N GLU A 421 36.29 -13.36 -7.38
CA GLU A 421 37.19 -13.96 -8.38
C GLU A 421 36.42 -14.70 -9.50
N ASP A 422 35.22 -15.17 -9.22
CA ASP A 422 34.31 -15.82 -10.18
C ASP A 422 33.57 -14.81 -11.08
N GLY A 423 33.85 -13.51 -10.95
CA GLY A 423 33.21 -12.44 -11.70
C GLY A 423 31.80 -12.08 -11.24
N LYS A 424 31.23 -12.78 -10.26
CA LYS A 424 29.90 -12.50 -9.70
C LYS A 424 29.98 -11.43 -8.61
N GLN A 425 28.85 -10.73 -8.36
CA GLN A 425 28.74 -9.84 -7.22
C GLN A 425 28.90 -10.64 -5.91
N LEU A 426 29.58 -10.07 -4.90
CA LEU A 426 29.78 -10.74 -3.61
C LEU A 426 28.46 -11.12 -2.93
N MET A 427 27.41 -10.33 -3.14
CA MET A 427 26.05 -10.63 -2.70
C MET A 427 25.06 -10.04 -3.70
N SER A 428 23.88 -10.61 -3.78
CA SER A 428 22.80 -10.23 -4.71
C SER A 428 21.51 -9.98 -3.95
N ILE A 429 20.55 -9.31 -4.58
CA ILE A 429 19.17 -9.43 -4.16
C ILE A 429 18.84 -10.92 -4.12
N THR A 430 18.32 -11.39 -3.01
CA THR A 430 18.13 -12.84 -2.80
C THR A 430 16.66 -13.16 -2.60
N LEU A 431 16.14 -14.09 -3.39
CA LEU A 431 14.82 -14.67 -3.23
C LEU A 431 14.98 -16.11 -2.77
N SER A 432 14.40 -16.48 -1.65
CA SER A 432 14.66 -17.78 -1.05
C SER A 432 13.39 -18.41 -0.46
N ASP A 433 13.32 -19.74 -0.48
CA ASP A 433 12.34 -20.52 0.28
C ASP A 433 12.68 -20.62 1.77
N ARG A 434 13.85 -20.09 2.19
CA ARG A 434 14.21 -19.94 3.59
C ARG A 434 13.42 -18.81 4.26
N LEU A 435 13.45 -18.76 5.57
CA LEU A 435 12.69 -17.78 6.37
C LEU A 435 13.04 -16.30 6.06
N THR A 436 14.22 -16.02 5.53
CA THR A 436 14.59 -14.66 5.08
C THR A 436 13.73 -14.16 3.93
N ARG A 437 13.15 -15.02 3.13
CA ARG A 437 12.34 -14.74 1.94
C ARG A 437 13.05 -13.78 0.99
N GLY A 438 12.73 -12.49 1.02
CA GLY A 438 13.35 -11.46 0.19
C GLY A 438 14.42 -10.68 0.95
N THR A 439 15.67 -10.72 0.46
CA THR A 439 16.77 -9.88 0.94
C THR A 439 17.03 -8.79 -0.10
N TYR A 440 17.01 -7.52 0.31
CA TYR A 440 17.17 -6.37 -0.59
C TYR A 440 18.35 -5.52 -0.15
N LEU A 441 19.09 -5.01 -1.11
CA LEU A 441 20.32 -4.24 -0.92
C LEU A 441 20.09 -2.80 -1.35
N VAL A 442 20.25 -1.84 -0.46
CA VAL A 442 20.01 -0.41 -0.73
C VAL A 442 21.24 0.44 -0.50
N ASP A 443 21.48 1.37 -1.41
CA ASP A 443 22.62 2.28 -1.36
C ASP A 443 22.15 3.73 -1.59
N TYR A 444 22.44 4.59 -0.62
CA TYR A 444 22.10 6.01 -0.62
C TYR A 444 23.26 6.89 -1.06
N GLY A 445 24.35 6.32 -1.59
CA GLY A 445 25.57 7.05 -1.96
C GLY A 445 25.36 8.21 -2.94
N GLN A 446 24.28 8.17 -3.75
CA GLN A 446 23.91 9.23 -4.69
C GLN A 446 22.89 10.23 -4.11
N SER A 447 22.48 10.09 -2.84
CA SER A 447 21.57 11.01 -2.18
C SER A 447 22.13 12.44 -2.17
N THR A 448 21.28 13.42 -2.44
CA THR A 448 21.59 14.84 -2.22
C THR A 448 21.37 15.26 -0.76
N GLY A 449 20.73 14.40 0.04
CA GLY A 449 20.47 14.61 1.46
C GLY A 449 21.66 14.26 2.38
N THR A 450 21.39 14.22 3.67
CA THR A 450 22.40 13.96 4.71
C THR A 450 22.92 12.52 4.70
N TYR A 451 21.99 11.56 4.55
CA TYR A 451 22.29 10.13 4.68
C TYR A 451 22.74 9.56 3.35
N LYS A 452 23.94 8.97 3.33
CA LYS A 452 24.60 8.43 2.13
C LYS A 452 25.12 7.00 2.36
N GLY A 453 24.75 6.39 3.47
CA GLY A 453 25.15 5.04 3.81
C GLY A 453 24.48 3.98 2.95
N SER A 454 24.76 2.75 3.28
CA SER A 454 24.21 1.55 2.65
C SER A 454 23.64 0.60 3.69
N GLY A 455 22.78 -0.29 3.26
CA GLY A 455 22.18 -1.28 4.15
C GLY A 455 21.44 -2.36 3.40
N MET A 456 20.96 -3.32 4.16
CA MET A 456 20.27 -4.48 3.62
C MET A 456 19.05 -4.86 4.46
N PHE A 457 17.96 -5.15 3.81
CA PHE A 457 16.87 -5.91 4.41
C PHE A 457 17.34 -7.35 4.50
N LEU A 458 17.60 -7.82 5.73
CA LEU A 458 17.97 -9.21 5.99
C LEU A 458 16.80 -10.15 5.73
N SER A 459 15.60 -9.67 6.05
CA SER A 459 14.35 -10.37 5.82
C SER A 459 13.23 -9.38 5.54
N TYR A 460 12.36 -9.75 4.60
CA TYR A 460 11.08 -9.11 4.34
C TYR A 460 10.05 -10.20 4.15
N THR A 461 9.12 -10.30 5.10
CA THR A 461 8.14 -11.38 5.17
C THR A 461 6.72 -10.85 5.22
N TRP A 462 5.79 -11.68 4.76
CA TRP A 462 4.34 -11.43 4.79
C TRP A 462 3.60 -12.61 5.41
N ASN A 463 2.37 -12.37 5.89
CA ASN A 463 1.46 -13.35 6.48
C ASN A 463 2.15 -14.22 7.55
N ASP A 464 1.94 -15.54 7.51
CA ASP A 464 2.42 -16.48 8.51
C ASP A 464 3.94 -16.44 8.73
N ASP A 465 4.72 -16.10 7.70
CA ASP A 465 6.17 -15.95 7.84
C ASP A 465 6.52 -14.74 8.71
N SER A 466 5.72 -13.67 8.67
CA SER A 466 5.90 -12.50 9.54
C SER A 466 5.62 -12.81 11.00
N LEU A 467 4.67 -13.70 11.28
CA LEU A 467 4.32 -14.09 12.64
C LEU A 467 5.47 -14.81 13.35
N LYS A 468 6.39 -15.42 12.61
CA LYS A 468 7.59 -16.07 13.15
C LYS A 468 8.61 -15.06 13.70
N PHE A 469 8.47 -13.79 13.33
CA PHE A 469 9.26 -12.67 13.84
C PHE A 469 8.49 -11.79 14.82
N LEU A 470 7.41 -12.29 15.42
CA LEU A 470 6.77 -11.61 16.55
C LEU A 470 7.73 -11.62 17.75
N GLY A 471 7.99 -10.46 18.30
CA GLY A 471 8.94 -10.28 19.36
C GLY A 471 8.52 -9.21 20.36
N ASP A 472 9.42 -8.87 21.25
CA ASP A 472 9.19 -7.83 22.24
C ASP A 472 9.26 -6.44 21.57
N ARG A 473 8.25 -5.61 21.80
CA ARG A 473 7.96 -4.36 21.08
C ARG A 473 9.06 -3.28 21.15
N ALA A 474 10.08 -3.47 21.96
CA ALA A 474 10.98 -2.39 22.35
C ALA A 474 12.35 -2.37 21.64
N ALA A 475 12.82 -3.47 21.08
CA ALA A 475 14.14 -3.56 20.47
C ALA A 475 14.23 -4.69 19.42
N PRO A 476 15.19 -4.60 18.47
CA PRO A 476 15.51 -5.73 17.61
C PRO A 476 15.83 -6.96 18.45
N VAL A 477 15.28 -8.10 18.09
CA VAL A 477 15.56 -9.37 18.75
C VAL A 477 16.91 -9.88 18.22
N PRO A 478 17.99 -9.92 19.02
CA PRO A 478 19.32 -10.30 18.54
C PRO A 478 19.33 -11.66 17.83
N GLY A 479 18.55 -12.63 18.31
CA GLY A 479 18.40 -13.93 17.71
C GLY A 479 17.80 -13.91 16.30
N HIS A 480 16.97 -12.93 15.95
CA HIS A 480 16.43 -12.79 14.61
C HIS A 480 17.50 -12.35 13.60
N VAL A 481 18.37 -11.44 13.98
CA VAL A 481 19.50 -11.01 13.14
C VAL A 481 20.48 -12.17 12.95
N GLU A 482 20.82 -12.89 14.01
CA GLU A 482 21.70 -14.06 13.97
C GLU A 482 21.10 -15.18 13.08
N LEU A 483 19.81 -15.46 13.20
CA LEU A 483 19.12 -16.41 12.34
C LEU A 483 19.20 -16.00 10.88
N CYS A 484 18.87 -14.77 10.55
CA CYS A 484 18.92 -14.27 9.17
C CYS A 484 20.33 -14.33 8.58
N THR A 485 21.36 -13.93 9.34
CA THR A 485 22.75 -14.00 8.87
C THR A 485 23.20 -15.45 8.67
N THR A 486 22.86 -16.35 9.59
CA THR A 486 23.14 -17.78 9.43
C THR A 486 22.53 -18.36 8.16
N LEU A 487 21.27 -18.02 7.86
CA LEU A 487 20.60 -18.46 6.64
C LEU A 487 21.26 -17.87 5.38
N LEU A 488 21.67 -16.61 5.43
CA LEU A 488 22.35 -15.94 4.31
C LEU A 488 23.77 -16.51 4.11
N ASP A 489 24.50 -16.88 5.16
CA ASP A 489 25.82 -17.52 5.05
C ASP A 489 25.74 -18.92 4.42
N VAL A 490 24.59 -19.61 4.52
CA VAL A 490 24.33 -20.83 3.74
C VAL A 490 24.19 -20.49 2.24
N VAL A 491 23.54 -19.38 1.90
CA VAL A 491 23.40 -18.92 0.51
C VAL A 491 24.74 -18.42 -0.04
N TYR A 492 25.55 -17.73 0.77
CA TYR A 492 26.82 -17.09 0.40
C TYR A 492 27.97 -17.63 1.26
N PRO A 493 28.41 -18.90 1.04
CA PRO A 493 29.46 -19.50 1.86
C PRO A 493 30.77 -18.68 1.83
N GLY A 494 31.30 -18.35 3.01
CA GLY A 494 32.54 -17.61 3.15
C GLY A 494 32.43 -16.08 3.04
N LEU A 495 31.22 -15.55 2.85
CA LEU A 495 31.01 -14.08 2.82
C LEU A 495 31.10 -13.46 4.21
N ASP A 496 30.71 -14.19 5.26
CA ASP A 496 30.59 -13.66 6.64
C ASP A 496 29.75 -12.36 6.65
N VAL A 497 28.44 -12.51 6.42
CA VAL A 497 27.51 -11.39 6.30
C VAL A 497 27.53 -10.51 7.53
N ALA A 498 27.66 -11.10 8.73
CA ALA A 498 27.69 -10.37 9.99
C ALA A 498 28.86 -9.38 10.08
N SER A 499 30.02 -9.73 9.49
CA SER A 499 31.21 -8.87 9.46
C SER A 499 31.03 -7.59 8.62
N ARG A 500 29.98 -7.53 7.77
CA ARG A 500 29.69 -6.40 6.88
C ARG A 500 28.88 -5.29 7.55
N PHE A 501 28.29 -5.54 8.71
CA PHE A 501 27.44 -4.56 9.39
C PHE A 501 28.21 -3.35 9.89
N ALA A 502 27.54 -2.20 9.92
CA ALA A 502 28.03 -1.00 10.57
C ALA A 502 28.27 -1.26 12.07
N THR A 503 29.13 -0.46 12.68
CA THR A 503 29.57 -0.71 14.06
C THR A 503 28.69 -0.04 15.11
N GLN A 504 27.88 0.96 14.70
CA GLN A 504 27.03 1.73 15.62
C GLN A 504 25.58 1.55 15.23
N ASP A 505 24.77 1.03 16.15
CA ASP A 505 23.31 0.84 16.06
C ASP A 505 22.84 0.36 14.65
N PRO A 506 23.44 -0.76 14.17
CA PRO A 506 23.25 -1.14 12.77
C PRO A 506 21.87 -1.75 12.48
N PHE A 507 21.05 -2.10 13.48
CA PHE A 507 19.88 -2.90 13.31
C PHE A 507 18.59 -2.17 13.60
N VAL A 508 17.56 -2.52 12.85
CA VAL A 508 16.17 -2.18 13.15
C VAL A 508 15.26 -3.29 12.68
N GLU A 509 14.25 -3.57 13.47
CA GLU A 509 13.20 -4.54 13.20
C GLU A 509 11.84 -3.90 13.42
N LEU A 510 10.86 -4.24 12.59
CA LEU A 510 9.47 -3.90 12.80
C LEU A 510 8.56 -5.02 12.29
N ASN A 511 7.63 -5.42 13.15
CA ASN A 511 6.48 -6.23 12.77
C ASN A 511 5.21 -5.37 12.92
N TRP A 512 4.46 -5.22 11.83
CA TRP A 512 3.27 -4.37 11.84
C TRP A 512 2.12 -4.95 12.67
N GLU A 513 2.10 -6.26 12.91
CA GLU A 513 1.12 -6.92 13.76
C GLU A 513 1.28 -6.54 15.24
N ASP A 514 2.51 -6.28 15.67
CA ASP A 514 2.84 -5.81 17.04
C ASP A 514 2.48 -4.36 17.28
N GLN A 515 2.17 -3.59 16.23
CA GLN A 515 1.91 -2.17 16.38
C GLN A 515 0.47 -1.93 16.84
N PRO A 516 0.23 -1.36 18.04
CA PRO A 516 -1.09 -1.36 18.70
C PRO A 516 -2.16 -0.57 17.94
N HIS A 517 -1.76 0.40 17.11
CA HIS A 517 -2.67 1.26 16.36
C HIS A 517 -2.74 0.91 14.87
N PHE A 518 -2.21 -0.27 14.47
CA PHE A 518 -2.25 -0.75 13.09
C PHE A 518 -2.94 -2.11 12.99
N LEU A 519 -2.55 -3.10 13.79
CA LEU A 519 -3.10 -4.46 13.81
C LEU A 519 -3.04 -5.14 12.44
N GLY A 520 -1.94 -4.96 11.74
CA GLY A 520 -1.67 -5.49 10.40
C GLY A 520 -0.95 -4.49 9.52
N ALA A 521 -0.40 -4.96 8.41
CA ALA A 521 0.41 -4.14 7.51
C ALA A 521 -0.42 -3.42 6.45
N PHE A 522 -1.22 -4.15 5.68
CA PHE A 522 -2.01 -3.59 4.58
C PHE A 522 -3.18 -4.48 4.20
N LYS A 523 -4.21 -3.88 3.60
CA LYS A 523 -5.39 -4.60 3.13
C LYS A 523 -5.06 -5.40 1.86
N MET A 524 -5.56 -6.64 1.83
CA MET A 524 -5.56 -7.49 0.66
C MET A 524 -6.82 -8.35 0.70
N ASN A 525 -7.74 -8.14 -0.22
CA ASN A 525 -9.02 -8.86 -0.20
C ASN A 525 -8.85 -10.37 -0.42
N LEU A 526 -9.73 -11.14 0.21
CA LEU A 526 -9.95 -12.56 -0.11
C LEU A 526 -10.96 -12.71 -1.25
N PRO A 527 -11.08 -13.89 -1.87
CA PRO A 527 -12.14 -14.17 -2.85
C PRO A 527 -13.53 -13.83 -2.34
N GLY A 528 -14.40 -13.33 -3.21
CA GLY A 528 -15.78 -12.98 -2.88
C GLY A 528 -15.97 -11.67 -2.11
N GLN A 529 -14.90 -10.86 -1.95
CA GLN A 529 -14.97 -9.62 -1.16
C GLN A 529 -15.13 -8.34 -1.99
N TYR A 530 -15.38 -8.45 -3.29
CA TYR A 530 -15.55 -7.28 -4.16
C TYR A 530 -16.65 -6.33 -3.67
N GLU A 531 -17.83 -6.86 -3.32
CA GLU A 531 -18.95 -6.04 -2.87
C GLU A 531 -18.68 -5.35 -1.52
N TYR A 532 -17.96 -6.00 -0.61
CA TYR A 532 -17.52 -5.36 0.62
C TYR A 532 -16.59 -4.18 0.34
N GLN A 533 -15.62 -4.37 -0.55
CA GLN A 533 -14.72 -3.28 -0.96
C GLN A 533 -15.48 -2.16 -1.66
N ARG A 534 -16.45 -2.47 -2.51
CA ARG A 534 -17.31 -1.50 -3.18
C ARG A 534 -18.06 -0.63 -2.16
N LEU A 535 -18.62 -1.24 -1.12
CA LEU A 535 -19.33 -0.53 -0.06
C LEU A 535 -18.42 0.43 0.72
N LEU A 536 -17.21 -0.01 1.06
CA LEU A 536 -16.24 0.82 1.77
C LEU A 536 -15.72 1.97 0.90
N PHE A 537 -15.35 1.68 -0.36
CA PHE A 537 -14.88 2.69 -1.29
C PHE A 537 -15.96 3.75 -1.57
N SER A 538 -17.22 3.34 -1.72
CA SER A 538 -18.32 4.23 -2.06
C SER A 538 -18.85 5.04 -0.87
N GLN A 539 -18.34 4.82 0.34
CA GLN A 539 -18.86 5.44 1.55
C GLN A 539 -18.78 6.97 1.52
N PHE A 540 -17.79 7.56 0.87
CA PHE A 540 -17.69 9.00 0.70
C PHE A 540 -18.87 9.62 -0.06
N MET A 541 -19.63 8.84 -0.81
CA MET A 541 -20.83 9.28 -1.54
C MET A 541 -22.07 9.40 -0.67
N GLU A 542 -22.04 8.93 0.58
CA GLU A 542 -23.21 9.00 1.46
C GLU A 542 -23.64 10.44 1.74
N GLY A 543 -24.95 10.69 1.60
CA GLY A 543 -25.54 12.01 1.77
C GLY A 543 -25.24 13.01 0.67
N VAL A 544 -24.48 12.66 -0.39
CA VAL A 544 -24.30 13.53 -1.57
C VAL A 544 -25.63 13.71 -2.29
N GLY A 545 -26.05 14.97 -2.51
CA GLY A 545 -27.34 15.30 -3.13
C GLY A 545 -28.57 15.14 -2.22
N GLY A 546 -28.39 14.73 -0.96
CA GLY A 546 -29.45 14.63 0.04
C GLY A 546 -29.71 15.96 0.78
N ALA A 547 -30.82 15.99 1.54
CA ALA A 547 -31.19 17.17 2.33
C ALA A 547 -30.23 17.43 3.51
N SER A 548 -29.56 16.40 4.02
CA SER A 548 -28.55 16.51 5.09
C SER A 548 -27.29 15.78 4.64
N PRO A 549 -26.20 16.52 4.37
CA PRO A 549 -24.93 15.90 4.02
C PRO A 549 -24.36 15.11 5.21
N TYR A 550 -23.99 13.87 4.99
CA TYR A 550 -23.40 13.01 5.99
C TYR A 550 -21.90 13.26 6.11
N GLY A 551 -21.45 13.69 7.28
CA GLY A 551 -20.09 14.23 7.49
C GLY A 551 -19.05 13.21 8.00
N PHE A 552 -19.38 11.92 8.18
CA PHE A 552 -18.40 10.87 8.47
C PHE A 552 -17.88 10.28 7.15
N ILE A 553 -16.56 10.32 6.94
CA ILE A 553 -15.94 9.97 5.67
C ILE A 553 -14.78 9.02 5.93
N LEU A 554 -14.79 7.85 5.29
CA LEU A 554 -13.67 6.91 5.31
C LEU A 554 -12.65 7.28 4.22
N ALA A 555 -11.37 7.26 4.56
CA ALA A 555 -10.26 7.38 3.61
C ALA A 555 -9.06 6.55 4.11
N GLY A 556 -8.24 6.06 3.21
CA GLY A 556 -7.11 5.19 3.53
C GLY A 556 -6.88 4.19 2.40
N ASP A 557 -5.73 3.54 2.39
CA ASP A 557 -5.45 2.51 1.38
C ASP A 557 -6.37 1.30 1.50
N ASP A 558 -6.84 1.00 2.70
CA ASP A 558 -7.72 -0.12 2.98
C ASP A 558 -9.16 0.06 2.49
N VAL A 559 -9.63 1.30 2.35
CA VAL A 559 -10.91 1.58 1.68
C VAL A 559 -10.74 1.85 0.18
N SER A 560 -9.50 1.89 -0.33
CA SER A 560 -9.19 2.00 -1.76
C SER A 560 -9.28 0.64 -2.46
N TRP A 561 -9.33 0.67 -3.79
CA TRP A 561 -9.22 -0.52 -4.63
C TRP A 561 -7.78 -1.06 -4.73
N THR A 562 -6.78 -0.28 -4.30
CA THR A 562 -5.37 -0.63 -4.29
C THR A 562 -4.82 -0.65 -2.87
N GLY A 563 -5.29 -1.60 -2.06
CA GLY A 563 -4.76 -1.85 -0.72
C GLY A 563 -3.25 -2.10 -0.76
N GLY A 564 -2.54 -1.63 0.28
CA GLY A 564 -1.09 -1.76 0.37
C GLY A 564 -0.28 -0.73 -0.42
N TRP A 565 -0.91 0.14 -1.19
CA TRP A 565 -0.24 1.19 -1.97
C TRP A 565 -0.58 2.58 -1.43
N ALA A 566 0.44 3.42 -1.27
CA ALA A 566 0.27 4.80 -0.83
C ALA A 566 -0.56 5.63 -1.83
N GLU A 567 -0.56 5.26 -3.12
CA GLU A 567 -1.44 5.83 -4.14
C GLU A 567 -2.92 5.69 -3.76
N GLY A 568 -3.34 4.52 -3.26
CA GLY A 568 -4.71 4.29 -2.81
C GLY A 568 -5.10 5.16 -1.62
N ALA A 569 -4.17 5.40 -0.71
CA ALA A 569 -4.38 6.29 0.42
C ALA A 569 -4.58 7.75 -0.02
N VAL A 570 -3.80 8.22 -0.99
CA VAL A 570 -3.92 9.58 -1.54
C VAL A 570 -5.23 9.74 -2.32
N THR A 571 -5.57 8.78 -3.20
CA THR A 571 -6.78 8.86 -4.02
C THR A 571 -8.07 8.89 -3.19
N THR A 572 -8.16 8.09 -2.13
CA THR A 572 -9.33 8.12 -1.22
C THR A 572 -9.36 9.39 -0.37
N ALA A 573 -8.21 9.95 -0.01
CA ALA A 573 -8.15 11.27 0.62
C ALA A 573 -8.71 12.38 -0.31
N LEU A 574 -8.41 12.31 -1.60
CA LEU A 574 -8.95 13.24 -2.60
C LEU A 574 -10.47 13.09 -2.77
N ASN A 575 -11.02 11.88 -2.65
CA ASN A 575 -12.46 11.66 -2.57
C ASN A 575 -13.07 12.36 -1.35
N ALA A 576 -12.41 12.25 -0.19
CA ALA A 576 -12.85 12.94 1.02
C ALA A 576 -12.81 14.47 0.88
N VAL A 577 -11.77 15.01 0.22
CA VAL A 577 -11.64 16.45 -0.06
C VAL A 577 -12.79 16.96 -0.94
N ASP A 578 -13.11 16.22 -2.02
CA ASP A 578 -14.23 16.54 -2.91
C ASP A 578 -15.57 16.50 -2.15
N LYS A 579 -15.75 15.50 -1.29
CA LYS A 579 -16.91 15.40 -0.40
C LYS A 579 -17.03 16.61 0.55
N LEU A 580 -15.93 17.04 1.16
CA LEU A 580 -15.91 18.21 2.04
C LEU A 580 -16.28 19.49 1.26
N ALA A 581 -15.78 19.66 0.03
CA ALA A 581 -16.16 20.79 -0.81
C ALA A 581 -17.68 20.87 -1.01
N VAL A 582 -18.29 19.75 -1.44
CA VAL A 582 -19.74 19.65 -1.64
C VAL A 582 -20.52 19.85 -0.34
N GLN A 583 -20.09 19.25 0.76
CA GLN A 583 -20.74 19.31 2.06
C GLN A 583 -20.81 20.74 2.61
N TYR A 584 -19.78 21.54 2.34
CA TYR A 584 -19.72 22.93 2.77
C TYR A 584 -20.15 23.94 1.69
N GLY A 585 -21.08 23.54 0.82
CA GLY A 585 -21.76 24.40 -0.13
C GLY A 585 -20.95 24.86 -1.33
N GLY A 586 -19.83 24.22 -1.57
CA GLY A 586 -18.98 24.48 -2.73
C GLY A 586 -18.96 23.32 -3.73
N SER A 587 -17.87 23.21 -4.47
CA SER A 587 -17.67 22.16 -5.47
C SER A 587 -16.19 22.03 -5.82
N SER A 588 -15.83 20.93 -6.44
CA SER A 588 -14.58 20.78 -7.18
C SER A 588 -14.86 20.68 -8.67
N THR A 589 -14.02 21.30 -9.49
CA THR A 589 -14.14 21.19 -10.95
C THR A 589 -13.67 19.83 -11.39
N ASN A 590 -14.56 19.05 -12.02
CA ASN A 590 -14.26 17.68 -12.49
C ASN A 590 -13.75 16.73 -11.39
N GLY A 591 -14.23 16.89 -10.17
CA GLY A 591 -13.89 15.99 -9.06
C GLY A 591 -14.57 14.63 -9.14
N PRO A 592 -14.16 13.67 -8.28
CA PRO A 592 -14.70 12.31 -8.25
C PRO A 592 -16.22 12.23 -8.15
N ILE A 593 -16.83 13.11 -7.35
CA ILE A 593 -18.29 13.17 -7.18
C ILE A 593 -18.98 13.56 -8.47
N SER A 594 -18.46 14.57 -9.19
CA SER A 594 -19.05 15.04 -10.44
C SER A 594 -19.03 13.98 -11.56
N GLN A 595 -18.10 13.05 -11.52
CA GLN A 595 -17.95 11.96 -12.47
C GLN A 595 -18.49 10.63 -11.96
N TRP A 596 -19.06 10.60 -10.76
CA TRP A 596 -19.50 9.37 -10.10
C TRP A 596 -20.44 8.52 -10.95
N GLU A 597 -21.50 9.10 -11.51
CA GLU A 597 -22.50 8.34 -12.28
C GLU A 597 -21.91 7.63 -13.52
N ALA A 598 -20.89 8.22 -14.13
CA ALA A 598 -20.21 7.63 -15.29
C ALA A 598 -19.20 6.54 -14.88
N LEU A 599 -18.55 6.69 -13.72
CA LEU A 599 -17.38 5.89 -13.34
C LEU A 599 -17.61 4.94 -12.16
N LYS A 600 -18.75 5.06 -11.44
CA LYS A 600 -19.02 4.28 -10.22
C LYS A 600 -18.73 2.78 -10.39
N PRO A 601 -18.26 2.13 -9.32
CA PRO A 601 -17.99 0.70 -9.35
C PRO A 601 -19.19 -0.13 -9.78
N ILE A 602 -18.92 -1.26 -10.40
CA ILE A 602 -19.95 -2.19 -10.85
C ILE A 602 -20.60 -2.81 -9.61
N GLU A 603 -21.92 -2.83 -9.58
CA GLU A 603 -22.69 -3.53 -8.56
C GLU A 603 -22.98 -4.96 -9.01
N LEU A 604 -22.59 -5.93 -8.19
CA LEU A 604 -22.84 -7.33 -8.52
C LEU A 604 -24.30 -7.67 -8.21
N ALA A 605 -25.00 -8.30 -9.15
CA ALA A 605 -26.42 -8.63 -9.04
C ALA A 605 -26.77 -9.54 -7.83
N ALA A 606 -25.81 -10.32 -7.34
CA ALA A 606 -25.96 -11.22 -6.20
C ALA A 606 -25.79 -10.54 -4.82
N GLY A 607 -25.38 -9.24 -4.81
CA GLY A 607 -24.98 -8.56 -3.56
C GLY A 607 -23.69 -9.16 -2.97
N PRO A 608 -23.33 -8.77 -1.72
CA PRO A 608 -22.21 -9.41 -1.04
C PRO A 608 -22.48 -10.91 -0.96
N LYS A 609 -21.65 -11.70 -1.63
CA LYS A 609 -21.74 -13.15 -1.50
C LYS A 609 -21.35 -13.44 -0.06
N LYS A 610 -22.32 -13.82 0.77
CA LYS A 610 -22.00 -14.49 2.04
C LYS A 610 -21.00 -15.57 1.65
N MET A 611 -19.79 -15.51 2.19
CA MET A 611 -18.88 -16.66 2.05
C MET A 611 -19.74 -17.88 2.32
N PRO A 612 -19.87 -18.83 1.38
CA PRO A 612 -20.63 -20.02 1.67
C PRO A 612 -20.11 -20.50 3.02
N PRO A 613 -20.97 -20.75 4.02
CA PRO A 613 -20.53 -21.36 5.25
C PRO A 613 -19.71 -22.53 4.76
N HIS A 614 -18.38 -22.55 4.99
CA HIS A 614 -17.49 -23.50 4.39
C HIS A 614 -18.27 -24.78 4.16
N GLU A 615 -18.91 -24.94 3.01
CA GLU A 615 -19.07 -26.23 2.44
C GLU A 615 -17.61 -26.59 2.20
N ALA A 616 -16.99 -27.02 3.30
CA ALA A 616 -15.82 -27.83 3.25
C ALA A 616 -16.16 -28.76 2.10
N ALA A 617 -15.46 -28.58 0.98
CA ALA A 617 -15.52 -29.51 -0.15
C ALA A 617 -15.59 -30.85 0.55
N PRO A 618 -16.67 -31.64 0.39
CA PRO A 618 -16.95 -32.71 1.31
C PRO A 618 -15.63 -33.42 1.44
N TYR A 619 -14.92 -33.15 2.55
CA TYR A 619 -13.74 -33.96 2.87
C TYR A 619 -14.32 -35.33 2.68
N PRO A 620 -13.82 -36.13 1.76
CA PRO A 620 -14.34 -37.45 1.63
C PRO A 620 -14.36 -37.92 3.06
N ARG A 621 -15.55 -38.02 3.66
CA ARG A 621 -15.71 -38.57 5.00
C ARG A 621 -15.29 -40.01 4.83
N GLY A 622 -13.97 -40.12 4.49
CA GLY A 622 -13.28 -41.33 4.26
C GLY A 622 -13.23 -42.04 5.57
N ASN A 623 -13.64 -43.22 5.55
CA ASN A 623 -13.47 -44.30 6.52
C ASN A 623 -11.99 -44.45 7.01
N LEU A 624 -11.10 -43.51 6.77
CA LEU A 624 -9.68 -43.53 7.17
C LEU A 624 -9.46 -43.45 8.68
N MET A 625 -10.39 -42.88 9.45
CA MET A 625 -10.27 -42.92 10.91
C MET A 625 -10.84 -44.18 11.57
N LYS A 626 -11.64 -44.99 10.87
CA LYS A 626 -12.15 -46.24 11.43
C LYS A 626 -11.20 -47.43 11.28
N GLU A 627 -10.22 -47.37 10.41
CA GLU A 627 -9.26 -48.46 10.22
C GLU A 627 -8.00 -48.33 11.08
N GLN A 628 -7.64 -47.14 11.55
CA GLN A 628 -6.48 -46.96 12.43
C GLN A 628 -6.74 -47.22 13.92
N ILE A 629 -8.00 -47.40 14.33
CA ILE A 629 -8.34 -47.76 15.73
C ILE A 629 -8.51 -49.28 15.88
N LYS A 630 -8.35 -50.05 14.85
CA LYS A 630 -8.41 -51.54 14.88
C LYS A 630 -7.08 -52.24 14.65
N ARG A 631 -5.94 -51.54 14.84
CA ARG A 631 -4.61 -52.18 14.91
C ARG A 631 -3.93 -51.85 16.23
#